data_f0ad8580111f9e006fbec53fb2f8d510
#
_entry.id   f0ad8580111f9e006fbec53fb2f8d510
#
_cell.length_a   1.000
_cell.length_b   1.000
_cell.length_c   1.000
_cell.angle_alpha   90.00
_cell.angle_beta   90.00
_cell.angle_gamma   90.00
#
_symmetry.space_group_name_H-M   'P 1'
#
loop_
_entity.id
_entity.type
_entity.pdbx_description
1 polymer ?
#
loop_
_entity_poly.entity_id
_entity_poly.type
_entity_poly.pdbx_seq_one_letter_code
_entity_poly.pdbx_strand_id
1 'polypeptide(L)'
;MKIVFAISEVEELVKTGGLADVGKALPLALHSEGEDVAIVMPYYKSIADTFHLDTICDTQTLFTEGKVYHFDVRSLVWHGITVYFVDYPEYFMRDGLYSNAYDAYEDNGERFSFFSGAVLQTLQALSFTPDVIHCHDWHTAMLPYLLNHERSGFFEQTKTVFTIHNAAFQGVHSLEKIPFLRHHPHIFSQVHGGYINML
;
A
#
# COMPACT_ATOMS: atom_id res chain seq x y z
N MET A 1 17.95 -7.23 -9.07
CA MET A 1 16.72 -7.79 -8.42
C MET A 1 15.50 -7.01 -8.88
N LYS A 2 14.31 -7.60 -8.77
CA LYS A 2 13.05 -6.89 -8.95
C LYS A 2 12.54 -6.43 -7.58
N ILE A 3 12.47 -5.13 -7.35
CA ILE A 3 12.11 -4.56 -6.07
C ILE A 3 10.86 -3.69 -6.22
N VAL A 4 9.84 -3.98 -5.43
CA VAL A 4 8.63 -3.17 -5.36
C VAL A 4 8.60 -2.41 -4.05
N PHE A 5 8.45 -1.09 -4.12
CA PHE A 5 8.17 -0.24 -2.98
C PHE A 5 6.67 -0.11 -2.80
N ALA A 6 6.12 -0.62 -1.70
CA ALA A 6 4.76 -0.34 -1.28
C ALA A 6 4.82 0.82 -0.27
N ILE A 7 4.30 1.98 -0.65
CA ILE A 7 4.50 3.20 0.12
C ILE A 7 3.31 4.16 -0.05
N SER A 8 3.03 4.97 0.96
CA SER A 8 1.92 5.92 0.92
C SER A 8 2.30 7.31 0.41
N GLU A 9 3.58 7.64 0.40
CA GLU A 9 4.08 8.97 -0.01
C GLU A 9 5.37 8.84 -0.83
N VAL A 10 5.49 9.68 -1.85
CA VAL A 10 6.71 9.86 -2.67
C VAL A 10 6.87 11.36 -2.95
N GLU A 11 8.01 11.94 -2.62
CA GLU A 11 8.29 13.35 -2.91
C GLU A 11 8.16 13.63 -4.42
N GLU A 12 7.66 14.79 -4.79
CA GLU A 12 7.22 15.23 -6.13
C GLU A 12 5.85 14.65 -6.57
N LEU A 13 5.38 13.55 -6.01
CA LEU A 13 4.03 13.03 -6.28
C LEU A 13 3.07 13.47 -5.17
N VAL A 14 3.38 13.12 -3.93
CA VAL A 14 2.63 13.57 -2.75
C VAL A 14 3.51 13.48 -1.50
N LYS A 15 3.43 14.50 -0.63
CA LYS A 15 4.27 14.59 0.56
C LYS A 15 3.52 15.24 1.73
N THR A 16 3.59 14.60 2.89
CA THR A 16 3.20 15.18 4.18
C THR A 16 4.35 15.16 5.19
N GLY A 17 5.30 14.24 5.04
CA GLY A 17 6.41 14.06 5.99
C GLY A 17 7.66 13.46 5.35
N GLY A 18 8.59 13.04 6.20
CA GLY A 18 9.89 12.49 5.79
C GLY A 18 9.80 11.13 5.07
N LEU A 19 8.65 10.44 5.18
CA LEU A 19 8.42 9.20 4.44
C LEU A 19 8.55 9.43 2.92
N ALA A 20 8.02 10.56 2.43
CA ALA A 20 8.10 10.91 1.02
C ALA A 20 9.54 11.12 0.52
N ASP A 21 10.42 11.67 1.36
CA ASP A 21 11.84 11.86 1.01
C ASP A 21 12.52 10.52 0.76
N VAL A 22 12.29 9.53 1.61
CA VAL A 22 12.79 8.17 1.42
C VAL A 22 12.11 7.49 0.25
N GLY A 23 10.79 7.69 0.08
CA GLY A 23 10.01 7.17 -1.04
C GLY A 23 10.51 7.63 -2.42
N LYS A 24 11.22 8.76 -2.48
CA LYS A 24 11.92 9.22 -3.67
C LYS A 24 13.37 8.73 -3.70
N ALA A 25 14.14 9.03 -2.66
CA ALA A 25 15.58 8.89 -2.70
C ALA A 25 16.04 7.42 -2.83
N LEU A 26 15.43 6.52 -2.09
CA LEU A 26 15.86 5.12 -2.06
C LEU A 26 15.53 4.35 -3.35
N PRO A 27 14.28 4.44 -3.92
CA PRO A 27 13.99 3.84 -5.21
C PRO A 27 14.91 4.34 -6.32
N LEU A 28 15.17 5.66 -6.39
CA LEU A 28 16.06 6.24 -7.40
C LEU A 28 17.51 5.77 -7.23
N ALA A 29 18.00 5.67 -6.00
CA ALA A 29 19.34 5.17 -5.74
C ALA A 29 19.49 3.70 -6.19
N LEU A 30 18.55 2.83 -5.83
CA LEU A 30 18.56 1.42 -6.26
C LEU A 30 18.44 1.28 -7.79
N HIS A 31 17.59 2.09 -8.41
CA HIS A 31 17.46 2.11 -9.86
C HIS A 31 18.78 2.54 -10.54
N SER A 32 19.49 3.53 -9.98
CA SER A 32 20.78 3.97 -10.49
C SER A 32 21.89 2.92 -10.35
N GLU A 33 21.78 2.01 -9.39
CA GLU A 33 22.63 0.85 -9.21
C GLU A 33 22.26 -0.33 -10.14
N GLY A 34 21.25 -0.17 -10.99
CA GLY A 34 20.85 -1.16 -11.99
C GLY A 34 19.78 -2.15 -11.54
N GLU A 35 19.14 -1.90 -10.41
CA GLU A 35 18.02 -2.73 -9.94
C GLU A 35 16.74 -2.40 -10.73
N ASP A 36 15.88 -3.40 -10.93
CA ASP A 36 14.55 -3.26 -11.53
C ASP A 36 13.57 -2.83 -10.45
N VAL A 37 13.27 -1.53 -10.41
CA VAL A 37 12.48 -0.93 -9.32
C VAL A 37 11.13 -0.46 -9.82
N ALA A 38 10.08 -0.78 -9.06
CA ALA A 38 8.75 -0.23 -9.24
C ALA A 38 8.21 0.29 -7.89
N ILE A 39 7.27 1.21 -7.96
CA ILE A 39 6.56 1.75 -6.79
C ILE A 39 5.08 1.44 -6.94
N VAL A 40 4.42 1.05 -5.85
CA VAL A 40 2.96 0.96 -5.76
C VAL A 40 2.50 1.89 -4.65
N MET A 41 1.56 2.79 -4.96
CA MET A 41 1.03 3.76 -4.01
C MET A 41 -0.46 4.05 -4.26
N PRO A 42 -1.19 4.63 -3.30
CA PRO A 42 -2.57 5.04 -3.53
C PRO A 42 -2.68 6.18 -4.55
N TYR A 43 -3.74 6.18 -5.35
CA TYR A 43 -4.07 7.29 -6.26
C TYR A 43 -4.85 8.36 -5.50
N TYR A 44 -4.12 9.25 -4.85
CA TYR A 44 -4.74 10.35 -4.09
C TYR A 44 -5.29 11.44 -5.00
N LYS A 45 -6.29 12.17 -4.49
CA LYS A 45 -6.89 13.32 -5.18
C LYS A 45 -5.85 14.33 -5.65
N SER A 46 -4.87 14.66 -4.82
CA SER A 46 -3.80 15.61 -5.18
C SER A 46 -2.95 15.14 -6.37
N ILE A 47 -2.77 13.82 -6.52
CA ILE A 47 -2.09 13.24 -7.69
C ILE A 47 -3.02 13.35 -8.91
N ALA A 48 -4.29 13.01 -8.76
CA ALA A 48 -5.28 13.11 -9.83
C ALA A 48 -5.48 14.54 -10.35
N ASP A 49 -5.42 15.51 -9.45
CA ASP A 49 -5.51 16.94 -9.79
C ASP A 49 -4.26 17.45 -10.56
N THR A 50 -3.13 16.76 -10.42
CA THR A 50 -1.84 17.18 -11.02
C THR A 50 -1.48 16.36 -12.27
N PHE A 51 -1.74 15.06 -12.27
CA PHE A 51 -1.33 14.13 -13.32
C PHE A 51 -2.53 13.47 -13.97
N HIS A 52 -2.64 13.58 -15.29
CA HIS A 52 -3.60 12.79 -16.05
C HIS A 52 -2.97 11.45 -16.38
N LEU A 53 -3.44 10.37 -15.71
CA LEU A 53 -2.86 9.03 -15.81
C LEU A 53 -3.80 8.07 -16.54
N ASP A 54 -3.23 7.25 -17.40
CA ASP A 54 -3.96 6.20 -18.08
C ASP A 54 -4.23 5.02 -17.14
N THR A 55 -5.43 4.42 -17.27
CA THR A 55 -5.74 3.16 -16.61
C THR A 55 -5.07 2.02 -17.38
N ILE A 56 -4.31 1.19 -16.68
CA ILE A 56 -3.60 0.05 -17.27
C ILE A 56 -4.20 -1.31 -16.93
N CYS A 57 -4.95 -1.37 -15.81
CA CYS A 57 -5.75 -2.54 -15.45
C CYS A 57 -7.11 -2.05 -14.93
N ASP A 58 -8.17 -2.42 -15.63
CA ASP A 58 -9.54 -2.10 -15.25
C ASP A 58 -10.10 -3.12 -14.26
N THR A 59 -10.93 -2.65 -13.34
CA THR A 59 -11.83 -3.46 -12.52
C THR A 59 -11.16 -4.68 -11.87
N GLN A 60 -10.03 -4.43 -11.21
CA GLN A 60 -9.44 -5.45 -10.37
C GLN A 60 -10.34 -5.74 -9.19
N THR A 61 -10.45 -7.01 -8.81
CA THR A 61 -11.34 -7.41 -7.72
C THR A 61 -10.54 -7.97 -6.55
N LEU A 62 -10.77 -7.39 -5.37
CA LEU A 62 -10.21 -7.88 -4.11
C LEU A 62 -11.34 -8.32 -3.20
N PHE A 63 -11.28 -9.59 -2.79
CA PHE A 63 -12.26 -10.19 -1.90
C PHE A 63 -11.77 -10.17 -0.46
N THR A 64 -12.65 -9.74 0.43
CA THR A 64 -12.49 -9.93 1.86
C THR A 64 -13.74 -10.57 2.41
N GLU A 65 -13.69 -11.02 3.64
CA GLU A 65 -14.88 -11.56 4.27
C GLU A 65 -15.91 -10.45 4.54
N GLY A 66 -16.98 -10.48 3.76
CA GLY A 66 -18.10 -9.53 3.85
C GLY A 66 -18.00 -8.27 2.99
N LYS A 67 -16.90 -8.05 2.27
CA LYS A 67 -16.79 -6.92 1.33
C LYS A 67 -16.00 -7.30 0.08
N VAL A 68 -16.47 -6.85 -1.07
CA VAL A 68 -15.80 -6.95 -2.36
C VAL A 68 -15.43 -5.55 -2.79
N TYR A 69 -14.16 -5.38 -3.19
CA TYR A 69 -13.65 -4.11 -3.69
C TYR A 69 -13.40 -4.24 -5.19
N HIS A 70 -13.79 -3.21 -5.94
CA HIS A 70 -13.45 -3.08 -7.35
C HIS A 70 -12.62 -1.81 -7.52
N PHE A 71 -11.40 -1.94 -8.01
CA PHE A 71 -10.48 -0.83 -8.17
C PHE A 71 -9.74 -0.92 -9.51
N ASP A 72 -9.25 0.22 -9.98
CA ASP A 72 -8.43 0.30 -11.17
C ASP A 72 -6.96 0.48 -10.79
N VAL A 73 -6.09 0.20 -11.76
CA VAL A 73 -4.65 0.50 -11.64
C VAL A 73 -4.26 1.48 -12.71
N ARG A 74 -3.62 2.58 -12.30
CA ARG A 74 -3.03 3.56 -13.19
C ARG A 74 -1.52 3.51 -13.12
N SER A 75 -0.83 4.10 -14.09
CA SER A 75 0.63 4.16 -14.07
C SER A 75 1.19 5.48 -14.55
N LEU A 76 2.43 5.73 -14.10
CA LEU A 76 3.27 6.84 -14.52
C LEU A 76 4.72 6.34 -14.62
N VAL A 77 5.40 6.70 -15.68
CA VAL A 77 6.86 6.59 -15.71
C VAL A 77 7.45 7.86 -15.09
N TRP A 78 8.11 7.70 -13.95
CA TRP A 78 8.66 8.77 -13.14
C TRP A 78 10.16 8.53 -12.92
N HIS A 79 11.01 9.40 -13.43
CA HIS A 79 12.49 9.26 -13.39
C HIS A 79 13.01 7.87 -13.85
N GLY A 80 12.35 7.26 -14.82
CA GLY A 80 12.71 5.92 -15.32
C GLY A 80 12.15 4.75 -14.52
N ILE A 81 11.51 5.00 -13.39
CA ILE A 81 10.82 4.01 -12.56
C ILE A 81 9.33 4.01 -12.90
N THR A 82 8.72 2.83 -12.98
CA THR A 82 7.27 2.74 -13.11
C THR A 82 6.61 2.86 -11.74
N VAL A 83 5.71 3.83 -11.62
CA VAL A 83 4.84 4.00 -10.45
C VAL A 83 3.44 3.51 -10.81
N TYR A 84 2.94 2.56 -10.04
CA TYR A 84 1.57 2.04 -10.13
C TYR A 84 0.71 2.68 -9.04
N PHE A 85 -0.47 3.11 -9.42
CA PHE A 85 -1.41 3.76 -8.51
C PHE A 85 -2.66 2.89 -8.35
N VAL A 86 -3.00 2.58 -7.11
CA VAL A 86 -4.26 1.93 -6.74
C VAL A 86 -5.36 2.98 -6.73
N ASP A 87 -6.24 2.94 -7.73
CA ASP A 87 -7.35 3.87 -7.90
C ASP A 87 -8.63 3.30 -7.31
N TYR A 88 -8.92 3.73 -6.08
CA TYR A 88 -10.17 3.45 -5.39
C TYR A 88 -10.71 4.75 -4.79
N PRO A 89 -11.59 5.47 -5.52
CA PRO A 89 -12.02 6.83 -5.19
C PRO A 89 -12.64 6.96 -3.79
N GLU A 90 -13.39 5.95 -3.34
CA GLU A 90 -14.02 5.95 -2.02
C GLU A 90 -13.01 6.19 -0.89
N TYR A 91 -11.78 5.67 -1.04
CA TYR A 91 -10.74 5.80 -0.02
C TYR A 91 -9.72 6.91 -0.28
N PHE A 92 -9.41 7.21 -1.55
CA PHE A 92 -8.24 8.03 -1.86
C PHE A 92 -8.56 9.36 -2.55
N MET A 93 -9.77 9.57 -3.09
CA MET A 93 -10.20 10.85 -3.64
C MET A 93 -10.70 11.80 -2.54
N ARG A 94 -9.86 12.06 -1.54
CA ARG A 94 -10.12 12.92 -0.37
C ARG A 94 -9.13 14.07 -0.31
N ASP A 95 -9.46 15.13 0.41
CA ASP A 95 -8.63 16.35 0.47
C ASP A 95 -7.31 16.16 1.25
N GLY A 96 -7.22 15.19 2.12
CA GLY A 96 -5.98 14.84 2.84
C GLY A 96 -5.63 13.37 2.71
N LEU A 97 -4.37 13.01 2.94
CA LEU A 97 -3.90 11.64 2.83
C LEU A 97 -4.45 10.78 3.98
N TYR A 98 -4.36 11.27 5.21
CA TYR A 98 -4.64 10.52 6.44
C TYR A 98 -5.68 11.19 7.32
N SER A 99 -5.94 12.46 7.10
CA SER A 99 -6.81 13.30 7.91
C SER A 99 -7.52 14.34 7.06
N ASN A 100 -8.63 14.84 7.55
CA ASN A 100 -9.21 16.09 7.09
C ASN A 100 -8.56 17.27 7.82
N ALA A 101 -9.14 18.46 7.72
CA ALA A 101 -8.60 19.65 8.38
C ALA A 101 -8.60 19.59 9.93
N TYR A 102 -9.30 18.64 10.52
CA TYR A 102 -9.53 18.57 11.97
C TYR A 102 -9.05 17.26 12.59
N ASP A 103 -9.39 16.11 11.99
CA ASP A 103 -9.19 14.81 12.59
C ASP A 103 -8.67 13.78 11.57
N ALA A 104 -7.96 12.76 12.09
CA ALA A 104 -7.60 11.59 11.30
C ALA A 104 -8.87 10.87 10.79
N TYR A 105 -8.81 10.33 9.58
CA TYR A 105 -9.93 9.53 9.06
C TYR A 105 -10.12 8.27 9.91
N GLU A 106 -11.34 8.07 10.39
CA GLU A 106 -11.68 6.92 11.22
C GLU A 106 -11.51 5.57 10.53
N ASP A 107 -11.61 5.54 9.20
CA ASP A 107 -11.48 4.36 8.36
C ASP A 107 -10.05 4.10 7.87
N ASN A 108 -9.05 4.77 8.41
CA ASN A 108 -7.66 4.60 7.99
C ASN A 108 -7.18 3.14 8.10
N GLY A 109 -7.60 2.41 9.12
CA GLY A 109 -7.27 0.99 9.27
C GLY A 109 -7.81 0.15 8.10
N GLU A 110 -9.05 0.39 7.68
CA GLU A 110 -9.67 -0.27 6.53
C GLU A 110 -8.99 0.15 5.21
N ARG A 111 -8.79 1.45 5.02
CA ARG A 111 -8.18 2.03 3.81
C ARG A 111 -6.81 1.43 3.50
N PHE A 112 -5.93 1.40 4.49
CA PHE A 112 -4.55 0.94 4.27
C PHE A 112 -4.41 -0.59 4.35
N SER A 113 -5.34 -1.28 5.02
CA SER A 113 -5.45 -2.74 4.87
C SER A 113 -5.93 -3.13 3.47
N PHE A 114 -6.92 -2.40 2.92
CA PHE A 114 -7.31 -2.53 1.52
C PHE A 114 -6.13 -2.27 0.59
N PHE A 115 -5.40 -1.16 0.80
CA PHE A 115 -4.23 -0.83 -0.02
C PHE A 115 -3.19 -1.96 -0.03
N SER A 116 -2.90 -2.54 1.13
CA SER A 116 -1.97 -3.68 1.24
C SER A 116 -2.42 -4.89 0.40
N GLY A 117 -3.71 -5.21 0.43
CA GLY A 117 -4.28 -6.27 -0.42
C GLY A 117 -4.26 -5.91 -1.91
N ALA A 118 -4.59 -4.65 -2.23
CA ALA A 118 -4.59 -4.15 -3.59
C ALA A 118 -3.19 -4.14 -4.22
N VAL A 119 -2.12 -3.94 -3.43
CA VAL A 119 -0.74 -4.09 -3.92
C VAL A 119 -0.51 -5.50 -4.47
N LEU A 120 -0.85 -6.54 -3.71
CA LEU A 120 -0.67 -7.93 -4.16
C LEU A 120 -1.52 -8.23 -5.40
N GLN A 121 -2.79 -7.81 -5.40
CA GLN A 121 -3.68 -7.98 -6.54
C GLN A 121 -3.17 -7.26 -7.79
N THR A 122 -2.61 -6.05 -7.64
CA THR A 122 -2.00 -5.28 -8.74
C THR A 122 -0.83 -6.04 -9.34
N LEU A 123 0.09 -6.55 -8.51
CA LEU A 123 1.26 -7.30 -8.98
C LEU A 123 0.86 -8.60 -9.70
N GLN A 124 -0.18 -9.29 -9.21
CA GLN A 124 -0.73 -10.47 -9.90
C GLN A 124 -1.35 -10.11 -11.26
N ALA A 125 -2.17 -9.05 -11.32
CA ALA A 125 -2.81 -8.59 -12.56
C ALA A 125 -1.77 -8.20 -13.63
N LEU A 126 -0.67 -7.59 -13.21
CA LEU A 126 0.46 -7.22 -14.07
C LEU A 126 1.40 -8.38 -14.41
N SER A 127 1.18 -9.57 -13.84
CA SER A 127 2.11 -10.70 -13.91
C SER A 127 3.54 -10.31 -13.47
N PHE A 128 3.63 -9.39 -12.50
CA PHE A 128 4.90 -8.89 -11.98
C PHE A 128 5.23 -9.58 -10.66
N THR A 129 6.17 -10.52 -10.70
CA THR A 129 6.66 -11.22 -9.50
C THR A 129 7.95 -10.57 -9.01
N PRO A 130 7.92 -9.81 -7.90
CA PRO A 130 9.13 -9.19 -7.35
C PRO A 130 9.96 -10.19 -6.54
N ASP A 131 11.28 -9.95 -6.47
CA ASP A 131 12.15 -10.63 -5.51
C ASP A 131 11.91 -10.09 -4.10
N VAL A 132 11.66 -8.77 -3.99
CA VAL A 132 11.44 -8.08 -2.72
C VAL A 132 10.27 -7.11 -2.83
N ILE A 133 9.38 -7.13 -1.83
CA ILE A 133 8.43 -6.05 -1.56
C ILE A 133 8.92 -5.29 -0.33
N HIS A 134 9.28 -4.02 -0.52
CA HIS A 134 9.70 -3.14 0.55
C HIS A 134 8.50 -2.33 1.06
N CYS A 135 8.09 -2.62 2.27
CA CYS A 135 6.94 -2.03 2.95
C CYS A 135 7.39 -0.91 3.89
N HIS A 136 6.60 0.16 3.98
CA HIS A 136 6.96 1.35 4.71
C HIS A 136 5.86 1.79 5.67
N ASP A 137 6.16 1.84 6.96
CA ASP A 137 5.30 2.26 8.06
C ASP A 137 3.95 1.50 8.14
N TRP A 138 3.10 1.88 9.08
CA TRP A 138 1.84 1.23 9.37
C TRP A 138 0.89 1.15 8.16
N HIS A 139 1.05 2.03 7.18
CA HIS A 139 0.23 2.06 5.97
C HIS A 139 0.35 0.79 5.10
N THR A 140 1.45 0.08 5.24
CA THR A 140 1.74 -1.14 4.47
C THR A 140 2.00 -2.36 5.35
N ALA A 141 1.79 -2.23 6.66
CA ALA A 141 2.12 -3.28 7.63
C ALA A 141 1.29 -4.56 7.46
N MET A 142 0.09 -4.45 6.89
CA MET A 142 -0.73 -5.63 6.55
C MET A 142 -0.16 -6.46 5.40
N LEU A 143 0.71 -5.88 4.56
CA LEU A 143 1.19 -6.53 3.35
C LEU A 143 2.04 -7.78 3.64
N PRO A 144 3.05 -7.76 4.55
CA PRO A 144 3.80 -8.97 4.93
C PRO A 144 2.89 -10.07 5.47
N TYR A 145 1.88 -9.69 6.25
CA TYR A 145 0.90 -10.63 6.78
C TYR A 145 0.08 -11.28 5.66
N LEU A 146 -0.49 -10.48 4.75
CA LEU A 146 -1.28 -10.96 3.62
C LEU A 146 -0.45 -11.84 2.68
N LEU A 147 0.79 -11.46 2.41
CA LEU A 147 1.72 -12.25 1.60
C LEU A 147 1.97 -13.64 2.19
N ASN A 148 2.16 -13.74 3.51
CA ASN A 148 2.35 -15.03 4.19
C ASN A 148 1.10 -15.94 4.15
N HIS A 149 -0.08 -15.37 3.90
CA HIS A 149 -1.35 -16.10 3.81
C HIS A 149 -1.82 -16.28 2.37
N GLU A 150 -1.12 -15.70 1.41
CA GLU A 150 -1.39 -15.87 -0.01
C GLU A 150 -1.10 -17.34 -0.42
N ARG A 151 -2.02 -17.97 -1.15
CA ARG A 151 -2.00 -19.41 -1.43
C ARG A 151 -1.91 -19.75 -2.92
N SER A 152 -1.84 -18.75 -3.81
CA SER A 152 -1.75 -19.01 -5.25
C SER A 152 -0.38 -19.57 -5.66
N GLY A 153 0.64 -19.38 -4.83
CA GLY A 153 2.03 -19.68 -5.15
C GLY A 153 2.71 -18.61 -6.02
N PHE A 154 1.98 -17.57 -6.42
CA PHE A 154 2.52 -16.51 -7.27
C PHE A 154 3.72 -15.78 -6.63
N PHE A 155 3.69 -15.60 -5.31
CA PHE A 155 4.71 -14.91 -4.53
C PHE A 155 5.63 -15.85 -3.72
N GLU A 156 5.71 -17.13 -4.06
CA GLU A 156 6.43 -18.15 -3.27
C GLU A 156 7.89 -17.74 -2.96
N GLN A 157 8.56 -17.08 -3.91
CA GLN A 157 9.96 -16.67 -3.76
C GLN A 157 10.11 -15.22 -3.29
N THR A 158 9.02 -14.46 -3.22
CA THR A 158 9.04 -13.03 -2.84
C THR A 158 9.34 -12.88 -1.34
N LYS A 159 10.26 -12.00 -1.01
CA LYS A 159 10.58 -11.62 0.38
C LYS A 159 10.02 -10.24 0.70
N THR A 160 9.82 -9.97 1.98
CA THR A 160 9.44 -8.64 2.45
C THR A 160 10.56 -8.00 3.25
N VAL A 161 10.73 -6.70 3.04
CA VAL A 161 11.50 -5.80 3.92
C VAL A 161 10.50 -4.81 4.50
N PHE A 162 10.57 -4.55 5.78
CA PHE A 162 9.69 -3.61 6.46
C PHE A 162 10.50 -2.52 7.16
N THR A 163 10.26 -1.25 6.80
CA THR A 163 10.94 -0.11 7.43
C THR A 163 9.95 0.74 8.21
N ILE A 164 10.29 0.98 9.48
CA ILE A 164 9.57 1.91 10.37
C ILE A 164 10.32 3.23 10.36
N HIS A 165 9.70 4.27 9.81
CA HIS A 165 10.28 5.63 9.77
C HIS A 165 9.92 6.43 11.01
N ASN A 166 8.72 6.21 11.56
CA ASN A 166 8.25 6.94 12.72
C ASN A 166 7.41 6.05 13.65
N ALA A 167 8.04 5.53 14.71
CA ALA A 167 7.40 4.68 15.71
C ALA A 167 6.33 5.41 16.57
N ALA A 168 6.21 6.74 16.47
CA ALA A 168 5.13 7.47 17.14
C ALA A 168 3.76 7.25 16.47
N PHE A 169 3.74 6.93 15.17
CA PHE A 169 2.52 6.63 14.41
C PHE A 169 2.43 5.13 14.14
N GLN A 170 1.76 4.42 15.03
CA GLN A 170 1.75 2.95 15.02
C GLN A 170 0.56 2.33 14.29
N GLY A 171 -0.38 3.13 13.80
CA GLY A 171 -1.57 2.60 13.14
C GLY A 171 -2.41 1.72 14.06
N VAL A 172 -2.79 2.26 15.22
CA VAL A 172 -3.65 1.54 16.17
C VAL A 172 -5.11 1.71 15.74
N HIS A 173 -5.75 0.61 15.37
CA HIS A 173 -7.12 0.60 14.85
C HIS A 173 -7.98 -0.47 15.53
N SER A 174 -9.30 -0.21 15.61
CA SER A 174 -10.24 -1.23 16.03
C SER A 174 -10.27 -2.39 15.02
N LEU A 175 -10.19 -3.61 15.51
CA LEU A 175 -10.25 -4.83 14.69
C LEU A 175 -11.53 -4.90 13.86
N GLU A 176 -12.65 -4.40 14.38
CA GLU A 176 -13.94 -4.38 13.68
C GLU A 176 -13.90 -3.53 12.41
N LYS A 177 -13.01 -2.54 12.37
CA LYS A 177 -12.80 -1.65 11.21
C LYS A 177 -11.81 -2.21 10.18
N ILE A 178 -11.30 -3.43 10.37
CA ILE A 178 -10.34 -4.06 9.45
C ILE A 178 -10.92 -5.39 8.93
N PRO A 179 -11.69 -5.35 7.81
CA PRO A 179 -12.35 -6.54 7.26
C PRO A 179 -11.41 -7.69 6.93
N PHE A 180 -10.16 -7.37 6.57
CA PHE A 180 -9.13 -8.36 6.25
C PHE A 180 -8.71 -9.26 7.42
N LEU A 181 -9.02 -8.87 8.66
CA LEU A 181 -8.57 -9.57 9.86
C LEU A 181 -9.66 -10.32 10.62
N ARG A 182 -10.93 -10.15 10.25
CA ARG A 182 -12.08 -10.60 11.06
C ARG A 182 -12.09 -12.10 11.40
N HIS A 183 -11.47 -12.94 10.59
CA HIS A 183 -11.52 -14.40 10.75
C HIS A 183 -10.15 -15.09 10.74
N HIS A 184 -9.08 -14.35 11.02
CA HIS A 184 -7.76 -14.94 11.17
C HIS A 184 -7.44 -15.21 12.65
N PRO A 185 -7.65 -16.43 13.14
CA PRO A 185 -7.52 -16.77 14.58
C PRO A 185 -6.11 -16.51 15.14
N HIS A 186 -5.10 -16.48 14.27
CA HIS A 186 -3.72 -16.24 14.68
C HIS A 186 -3.43 -14.78 15.06
N ILE A 187 -4.30 -13.84 14.67
CA ILE A 187 -4.14 -12.41 15.01
C ILE A 187 -4.67 -12.09 16.40
N PHE A 188 -5.56 -12.91 16.94
CA PHE A 188 -6.14 -12.64 18.26
C PHE A 188 -5.10 -12.53 19.38
N SER A 189 -3.92 -13.13 19.22
CA SER A 189 -2.81 -12.97 20.17
C SER A 189 -2.15 -11.56 20.12
N GLN A 190 -2.37 -10.82 19.03
CA GLN A 190 -1.86 -9.46 18.81
C GLN A 190 -2.89 -8.39 19.12
N VAL A 191 -4.12 -8.77 19.49
CA VAL A 191 -5.22 -7.85 19.75
C VAL A 191 -5.37 -7.61 21.25
N HIS A 192 -5.22 -6.36 21.66
CA HIS A 192 -5.49 -5.93 23.03
C HIS A 192 -6.75 -5.09 23.09
N GLY A 193 -7.78 -5.58 23.84
CA GLY A 193 -9.03 -4.84 24.04
C GLY A 193 -9.81 -4.53 22.75
N GLY A 194 -9.69 -5.36 21.71
CA GLY A 194 -10.36 -5.16 20.42
C GLY A 194 -9.59 -4.24 19.45
N TYR A 195 -8.36 -3.85 19.77
CA TYR A 195 -7.50 -3.03 18.92
C TYR A 195 -6.26 -3.81 18.44
N ILE A 196 -5.84 -3.52 17.22
CA ILE A 196 -4.58 -4.00 16.66
C ILE A 196 -3.63 -2.83 16.48
N ASN A 197 -2.35 -3.08 16.74
CA ASN A 197 -1.25 -2.20 16.39
C ASN A 197 -0.64 -2.72 15.08
N MET A 198 -0.54 -1.87 14.07
CA MET A 198 -0.09 -2.25 12.72
C MET A 198 1.44 -2.32 12.59
N LEU A 199 2.22 -1.70 13.49
CA LEU A 199 3.69 -1.80 13.51
C LEU A 199 4.20 -3.00 14.27
#